data_4d078a93d12d2fbe40a61e496c50e351
#
_entry.id   4d078a93d12d2fbe40a61e496c50e351
#
_cell.length_a   1.000
_cell.length_b   1.000
_cell.length_c   1.000
_cell.angle_alpha   90.00
_cell.angle_beta   90.00
_cell.angle_gamma   90.00
#
_symmetry.space_group_name_H-M   'P 1'
#
loop_
_entity.id
_entity.type
_entity.pdbx_description
1 polymer ?
#
loop_
_entity_poly.entity_id
_entity_poly.type
_entity_poly.pdbx_seq_one_letter_code
_entity_poly.pdbx_strand_id
1 'polypeptide(L)'
;MGRKKNLTWTQRLQIEKLNNARKSIKEISNILGLHFSTVYRELKRGVYEHTTKCDTFWYGIKIKKEIRYSAQIAQERYNFLCTGKGRPLKIGNDYEFVNYIEKRVVKDKLSACATLGEIKYKDLPFNTRISKTTLYRYIKIGLFPHIRLEKRKKEYKKIKIKRAPKGTSIERRPHEIKYRNTFGNWEMDCVCGKTKSVLLVLSERLTRKEIIFKMENQKANSVVKCLNILERRFGKSFKKIFKTITVDNGSEFADFQGIEKSSYNNSKRTSVYYCHPYCSSERGTNERLNREIRRLIPKGSDISKYSIQEIQQVEDWINNYPREVLGYATSQELFEKELQRLA
;
A
#
# COMPACT_ATOMS: atom_id res chain seq x y z
N MET A 1 -9.29 20.99 -33.02
CA MET A 1 -7.90 21.48 -33.19
C MET A 1 -6.92 20.40 -32.77
N GLY A 2 -6.18 19.81 -33.73
CA GLY A 2 -5.21 18.76 -33.45
C GLY A 2 -4.05 19.26 -32.58
N ARG A 3 -3.61 18.44 -31.60
CA ARG A 3 -2.43 18.75 -30.78
C ARG A 3 -1.22 19.00 -31.70
N LYS A 4 -0.59 20.19 -31.60
CA LYS A 4 0.66 20.52 -32.31
C LYS A 4 1.70 19.46 -31.91
N LYS A 5 2.10 18.65 -32.88
CA LYS A 5 3.17 17.64 -32.69
C LYS A 5 4.50 18.38 -32.48
N ASN A 6 5.20 18.06 -31.39
CA ASN A 6 6.55 18.58 -31.18
C ASN A 6 7.53 17.95 -32.19
N LEU A 7 8.61 18.68 -32.53
CA LEU A 7 9.66 18.14 -33.38
C LEU A 7 10.29 16.89 -32.73
N THR A 8 10.47 15.85 -33.56
CA THR A 8 11.18 14.64 -33.15
C THR A 8 12.69 14.85 -33.23
N TRP A 9 13.44 13.98 -32.55
CA TRP A 9 14.92 13.98 -32.67
C TRP A 9 15.38 13.83 -34.11
N THR A 10 14.79 12.93 -34.88
CA THR A 10 15.08 12.71 -36.29
C THR A 10 14.89 13.97 -37.13
N GLN A 11 13.80 14.71 -36.88
CA GLN A 11 13.55 15.97 -37.58
C GLN A 11 14.59 17.05 -37.24
N ARG A 12 15.09 17.10 -36.01
CA ARG A 12 16.17 18.00 -35.61
C ARG A 12 17.49 17.71 -36.35
N LEU A 13 17.86 16.41 -36.46
CA LEU A 13 18.99 15.98 -37.23
C LEU A 13 18.87 16.33 -38.72
N GLN A 14 17.66 16.19 -39.30
CA GLN A 14 17.40 16.58 -40.68
C GLN A 14 17.53 18.10 -40.89
N ILE A 15 17.03 18.91 -39.93
CA ILE A 15 17.23 20.37 -39.94
C ILE A 15 18.69 20.71 -39.88
N GLU A 16 19.50 20.07 -39.04
CA GLU A 16 20.93 20.27 -38.93
C GLU A 16 21.66 19.98 -40.27
N LYS A 17 21.34 18.81 -40.88
CA LYS A 17 21.93 18.40 -42.18
C LYS A 17 21.61 19.40 -43.29
N LEU A 18 20.34 19.85 -43.36
CA LEU A 18 19.91 20.80 -44.40
C LEU A 18 20.48 22.20 -44.15
N ASN A 19 20.59 22.65 -42.92
CA ASN A 19 21.18 23.93 -42.54
C ASN A 19 22.67 23.94 -42.83
N ASN A 20 23.40 22.85 -42.58
CA ASN A 20 24.81 22.71 -42.92
C ASN A 20 25.03 22.70 -44.46
N ALA A 21 24.05 22.20 -45.23
CA ALA A 21 24.00 22.30 -46.68
C ALA A 21 23.59 23.69 -47.21
N ARG A 22 23.50 24.71 -46.30
CA ARG A 22 23.17 26.11 -46.60
C ARG A 22 21.81 26.30 -47.27
N LYS A 23 20.87 25.40 -47.02
CA LYS A 23 19.48 25.56 -47.48
C LYS A 23 18.76 26.67 -46.71
N SER A 24 17.95 27.43 -47.42
CA SER A 24 17.12 28.49 -46.80
C SER A 24 16.03 27.87 -45.87
N ILE A 25 15.55 28.66 -44.90
CA ILE A 25 14.50 28.22 -43.98
C ILE A 25 13.21 27.80 -44.74
N LYS A 26 12.90 28.47 -45.87
CA LYS A 26 11.77 28.11 -46.73
C LYS A 26 11.97 26.73 -47.37
N GLU A 27 13.14 26.46 -47.93
CA GLU A 27 13.46 25.15 -48.49
C GLU A 27 13.39 24.03 -47.42
N ILE A 28 13.99 24.27 -46.25
CA ILE A 28 13.93 23.30 -45.15
C ILE A 28 12.49 23.03 -44.71
N SER A 29 11.64 24.06 -44.61
CA SER A 29 10.26 23.93 -44.25
C SER A 29 9.45 23.11 -45.29
N ASN A 30 9.71 23.34 -46.58
CA ASN A 30 9.06 22.60 -47.66
C ASN A 30 9.50 21.15 -47.71
N ILE A 31 10.80 20.86 -47.58
CA ILE A 31 11.35 19.49 -47.60
C ILE A 31 10.81 18.67 -46.43
N LEU A 32 10.67 19.24 -45.24
CA LEU A 32 10.25 18.53 -44.03
C LEU A 32 8.74 18.59 -43.79
N GLY A 33 7.99 19.31 -44.63
CA GLY A 33 6.53 19.51 -44.42
C GLY A 33 6.19 20.23 -43.12
N LEU A 34 7.09 21.11 -42.68
CA LEU A 34 6.96 21.86 -41.41
C LEU A 34 6.60 23.31 -41.72
N HIS A 35 5.89 23.94 -40.78
CA HIS A 35 5.61 25.37 -40.91
C HIS A 35 6.91 26.20 -40.76
N PHE A 36 7.11 27.24 -41.57
CA PHE A 36 8.28 28.10 -41.56
C PHE A 36 8.67 28.58 -40.14
N SER A 37 7.68 29.04 -39.34
CA SER A 37 7.93 29.51 -37.98
C SER A 37 8.43 28.41 -37.03
N THR A 38 8.14 27.13 -37.31
CA THR A 38 8.67 26.02 -36.54
C THR A 38 10.13 25.81 -36.74
N VAL A 39 10.55 25.82 -38.03
CA VAL A 39 11.96 25.70 -38.41
C VAL A 39 12.77 26.90 -37.90
N TYR A 40 12.24 28.12 -38.06
CA TYR A 40 12.88 29.33 -37.55
C TYR A 40 13.10 29.27 -36.02
N ARG A 41 12.09 28.93 -35.26
CA ARG A 41 12.21 28.81 -33.79
C ARG A 41 13.15 27.70 -33.36
N GLU A 42 13.22 26.63 -34.14
CA GLU A 42 14.10 25.50 -33.83
C GLU A 42 15.56 25.87 -34.13
N LEU A 43 15.83 26.50 -35.25
CA LEU A 43 17.17 27.01 -35.57
C LEU A 43 17.66 27.99 -34.49
N LYS A 44 16.78 28.93 -34.06
CA LYS A 44 17.12 29.87 -32.97
C LYS A 44 17.37 29.13 -31.64
N ARG A 45 16.69 27.99 -31.38
CA ARG A 45 16.88 27.20 -30.17
C ARG A 45 18.22 26.50 -30.12
N GLY A 46 18.72 26.00 -31.25
CA GLY A 46 19.95 25.23 -31.35
C GLY A 46 21.21 26.03 -31.70
N VAL A 47 21.10 27.35 -31.78
CA VAL A 47 22.22 28.23 -32.06
C VAL A 47 23.35 28.12 -31.05
N TYR A 48 24.59 28.01 -31.53
CA TYR A 48 25.81 28.08 -30.72
C TYR A 48 26.95 28.75 -31.47
N GLU A 49 27.91 29.31 -30.75
CA GLU A 49 29.09 29.91 -31.30
C GLU A 49 30.19 28.83 -31.48
N HIS A 50 30.54 28.54 -32.72
CA HIS A 50 31.62 27.63 -33.05
C HIS A 50 32.92 28.42 -33.25
N THR A 51 33.93 28.06 -32.47
CA THR A 51 35.21 28.75 -32.49
C THR A 51 36.24 27.85 -33.17
N THR A 52 36.80 28.30 -34.28
CA THR A 52 37.87 27.61 -35.01
C THR A 52 39.16 28.39 -34.81
N LYS A 53 40.20 27.70 -34.35
CA LYS A 53 41.54 28.25 -34.32
C LYS A 53 42.15 28.03 -35.71
N CYS A 54 42.55 29.10 -36.37
CA CYS A 54 43.27 29.04 -37.63
C CYS A 54 44.71 29.51 -37.36
N ASP A 55 45.65 28.61 -37.50
CA ASP A 55 47.10 28.96 -37.46
C ASP A 55 47.46 29.67 -38.75
N THR A 56 47.86 30.94 -38.69
CA THR A 56 48.46 31.66 -39.79
C THR A 56 49.95 31.74 -39.51
N PHE A 57 50.74 31.15 -40.40
CA PHE A 57 52.20 30.96 -40.26
C PHE A 57 52.99 32.25 -39.92
N TRP A 58 52.39 33.41 -40.18
CA TRP A 58 53.06 34.72 -40.00
C TRP A 58 52.46 35.66 -38.97
N TYR A 59 51.20 35.44 -38.55
CA TYR A 59 50.43 36.40 -37.68
C TYR A 59 49.84 35.82 -36.43
N GLY A 60 50.31 34.65 -36.02
CA GLY A 60 49.78 34.01 -34.82
C GLY A 60 48.39 33.38 -34.99
N ILE A 61 47.78 32.90 -33.89
CA ILE A 61 46.50 32.19 -33.88
C ILE A 61 45.32 33.18 -34.08
N LYS A 62 44.68 33.13 -35.24
CA LYS A 62 43.42 33.84 -35.49
C LYS A 62 42.26 32.95 -35.05
N ILE A 63 41.39 33.50 -34.22
CA ILE A 63 40.17 32.86 -33.76
C ILE A 63 39.02 33.30 -34.68
N LYS A 64 38.47 32.33 -35.44
CA LYS A 64 37.26 32.57 -36.25
C LYS A 64 36.05 32.05 -35.49
N LYS A 65 35.09 32.94 -35.30
CA LYS A 65 33.80 32.61 -34.64
C LYS A 65 32.70 32.53 -35.69
N GLU A 66 31.99 31.41 -35.71
CA GLU A 66 30.86 31.19 -36.61
C GLU A 66 29.63 30.78 -35.82
N ILE A 67 28.47 31.32 -36.17
CA ILE A 67 27.19 30.91 -35.59
C ILE A 67 26.73 29.66 -36.36
N ARG A 68 26.57 28.57 -35.62
CA ARG A 68 26.10 27.29 -36.16
C ARG A 68 24.87 26.80 -35.40
N TYR A 69 24.17 25.84 -35.99
CA TYR A 69 23.05 25.12 -35.33
C TYR A 69 23.49 23.71 -34.97
N SER A 70 23.05 23.25 -33.77
CA SER A 70 23.20 21.86 -33.34
C SER A 70 21.87 21.30 -32.88
N ALA A 71 21.51 20.14 -33.44
CA ALA A 71 20.32 19.39 -33.04
C ALA A 71 20.38 18.96 -31.56
N GLN A 72 21.59 18.62 -31.07
CA GLN A 72 21.80 18.23 -29.68
C GLN A 72 21.50 19.39 -28.71
N ILE A 73 22.11 20.56 -28.95
CA ILE A 73 21.89 21.77 -28.15
C ILE A 73 20.41 22.18 -28.17
N ALA A 74 19.77 22.09 -29.34
CA ALA A 74 18.34 22.36 -29.48
C ALA A 74 17.49 21.39 -28.65
N GLN A 75 17.84 20.11 -28.64
CA GLN A 75 17.15 19.09 -27.86
C GLN A 75 17.35 19.31 -26.35
N GLU A 76 18.55 19.59 -25.90
CA GLU A 76 18.87 19.85 -24.49
C GLU A 76 18.11 21.09 -23.97
N ARG A 77 18.15 22.20 -24.73
CA ARG A 77 17.39 23.42 -24.41
C ARG A 77 15.88 23.16 -24.43
N TYR A 78 15.38 22.36 -25.37
CA TYR A 78 13.98 21.97 -25.41
C TYR A 78 13.60 21.17 -24.16
N ASN A 79 14.39 20.16 -23.79
CA ASN A 79 14.17 19.36 -22.61
C ASN A 79 14.20 20.24 -21.34
N PHE A 80 15.18 21.13 -21.22
CA PHE A 80 15.26 22.08 -20.10
C PHE A 80 13.99 22.97 -19.99
N LEU A 81 13.54 23.55 -21.11
CA LEU A 81 12.32 24.34 -21.14
C LEU A 81 11.06 23.52 -20.85
N CYS A 82 11.07 22.20 -21.10
CA CYS A 82 9.97 21.33 -20.76
C CYS A 82 9.91 21.02 -19.27
N THR A 83 11.04 21.01 -18.54
CA THR A 83 11.07 20.78 -17.10
C THR A 83 10.37 21.87 -16.31
N GLY A 84 10.42 23.12 -16.80
CA GLY A 84 9.73 24.26 -16.19
C GLY A 84 8.23 24.35 -16.49
N LYS A 85 7.69 23.43 -17.33
CA LYS A 85 6.27 23.45 -17.70
C LYS A 85 5.45 22.59 -16.76
N GLY A 86 4.42 23.17 -16.18
CA GLY A 86 3.48 22.46 -15.32
C GLY A 86 3.23 23.20 -14.01
N ARG A 87 2.28 22.67 -13.23
CA ARG A 87 2.05 23.19 -11.88
C ARG A 87 3.22 22.78 -10.98
N PRO A 88 3.68 23.67 -10.09
CA PRO A 88 4.69 23.32 -9.11
C PRO A 88 4.21 22.17 -8.22
N LEU A 89 5.14 21.44 -7.63
CA LEU A 89 4.83 20.35 -6.72
C LEU A 89 4.14 20.92 -5.48
N LYS A 90 3.05 20.27 -5.06
CA LYS A 90 2.27 20.72 -3.88
C LYS A 90 3.02 20.55 -2.55
N ILE A 91 4.11 19.80 -2.52
CA ILE A 91 4.94 19.63 -1.32
C ILE A 91 5.79 20.88 -1.06
N GLY A 92 6.20 21.60 -2.12
CA GLY A 92 7.10 22.74 -1.96
C GLY A 92 8.38 22.35 -1.20
N ASN A 93 8.70 23.11 -0.15
CA ASN A 93 9.84 22.89 0.74
C ASN A 93 9.42 22.31 2.11
N ASP A 94 8.29 21.61 2.18
CA ASP A 94 7.80 20.97 3.42
C ASP A 94 8.57 19.70 3.73
N TYR A 95 9.82 19.85 4.18
CA TYR A 95 10.70 18.74 4.53
C TYR A 95 10.19 17.94 5.73
N GLU A 96 9.50 18.58 6.66
CA GLU A 96 8.93 17.91 7.83
C GLU A 96 7.86 16.90 7.41
N PHE A 97 6.99 17.28 6.49
CA PHE A 97 5.99 16.38 5.89
C PHE A 97 6.66 15.18 5.19
N VAL A 98 7.71 15.43 4.38
CA VAL A 98 8.44 14.35 3.68
C VAL A 98 9.07 13.39 4.68
N ASN A 99 9.81 13.90 5.66
CA ASN A 99 10.47 13.11 6.70
C ASN A 99 9.47 12.29 7.53
N TYR A 100 8.33 12.89 7.87
CA TYR A 100 7.27 12.19 8.59
C TYR A 100 6.72 11.01 7.78
N ILE A 101 6.36 11.22 6.50
CA ILE A 101 5.88 10.16 5.61
C ILE A 101 6.93 9.05 5.50
N GLU A 102 8.20 9.37 5.27
CA GLU A 102 9.27 8.38 5.15
C GLU A 102 9.46 7.58 6.44
N LYS A 103 9.53 8.26 7.59
CA LYS A 103 9.64 7.59 8.90
C LYS A 103 8.50 6.59 9.12
N ARG A 104 7.25 7.01 8.91
CA ARG A 104 6.07 6.17 9.14
C ARG A 104 6.00 4.99 8.16
N VAL A 105 6.40 5.20 6.90
CA VAL A 105 6.35 4.14 5.88
C VAL A 105 7.52 3.17 6.03
N VAL A 106 8.74 3.66 6.26
CA VAL A 106 9.95 2.82 6.28
C VAL A 106 10.15 2.17 7.65
N LYS A 107 10.11 2.96 8.74
CA LYS A 107 10.35 2.44 10.10
C LYS A 107 9.12 1.74 10.66
N ASP A 108 7.97 2.40 10.63
CA ASP A 108 6.75 1.88 11.27
C ASP A 108 5.95 0.97 10.32
N LYS A 109 6.44 0.75 9.09
CA LYS A 109 5.84 -0.12 8.06
C LYS A 109 4.39 0.20 7.71
N LEU A 110 3.95 1.44 7.92
CA LEU A 110 2.63 1.90 7.50
C LEU A 110 2.57 2.03 5.97
N SER A 111 1.39 1.93 5.39
CA SER A 111 1.21 2.29 3.98
C SER A 111 1.20 3.82 3.83
N ALA A 112 1.66 4.34 2.69
CA ALA A 112 1.59 5.77 2.40
C ALA A 112 0.17 6.34 2.52
N CYS A 113 -0.86 5.53 2.18
CA CYS A 113 -2.26 5.91 2.35
C CYS A 113 -2.66 6.02 3.83
N ALA A 114 -2.24 5.06 4.67
CA ALA A 114 -2.54 5.07 6.11
C ALA A 114 -1.87 6.26 6.80
N THR A 115 -0.61 6.55 6.45
CA THR A 115 0.12 7.69 7.00
C THR A 115 -0.54 9.03 6.63
N LEU A 116 -0.96 9.19 5.37
CA LEU A 116 -1.67 10.38 4.93
C LEU A 116 -3.02 10.54 5.65
N GLY A 117 -3.71 9.42 5.86
CA GLY A 117 -4.96 9.40 6.61
C GLY A 117 -4.78 9.73 8.09
N GLU A 118 -3.69 9.23 8.71
CA GLU A 118 -3.33 9.57 10.09
C GLU A 118 -3.08 11.08 10.26
N ILE A 119 -2.34 11.70 9.32
CA ILE A 119 -2.10 13.15 9.32
C ILE A 119 -3.44 13.91 9.31
N LYS A 120 -4.39 13.47 8.47
CA LYS A 120 -5.70 14.10 8.37
C LYS A 120 -6.55 13.86 9.62
N TYR A 121 -6.55 12.65 10.16
CA TYR A 121 -7.36 12.26 11.32
C TYR A 121 -6.91 12.95 12.60
N LYS A 122 -5.60 13.06 12.81
CA LYS A 122 -4.98 13.71 13.97
C LYS A 122 -4.75 15.22 13.77
N ASP A 123 -5.15 15.77 12.63
CA ASP A 123 -4.93 17.16 12.21
C ASP A 123 -3.50 17.65 12.48
N LEU A 124 -2.50 16.88 12.04
CA LEU A 124 -1.11 17.24 12.27
C LEU A 124 -0.74 18.52 11.51
N PRO A 125 0.12 19.38 12.09
CA PRO A 125 0.40 20.75 11.62
C PRO A 125 1.35 20.80 10.41
N PHE A 126 1.04 20.06 9.33
CA PHE A 126 1.78 20.16 8.07
C PHE A 126 1.11 21.13 7.11
N ASN A 127 1.91 21.92 6.41
CA ASN A 127 1.42 22.85 5.37
C ASN A 127 0.93 22.11 4.13
N THR A 128 1.48 20.91 3.86
CA THR A 128 1.18 20.12 2.67
C THR A 128 -0.14 19.37 2.83
N ARG A 129 -1.09 19.63 1.94
CA ARG A 129 -2.37 18.90 1.83
C ARG A 129 -2.46 18.26 0.43
N ILE A 130 -2.23 16.95 0.34
CA ILE A 130 -2.28 16.21 -0.93
C ILE A 130 -3.20 14.99 -0.84
N SER A 131 -3.70 14.54 -2.00
CA SER A 131 -4.49 13.32 -2.09
C SER A 131 -3.59 12.07 -2.11
N LYS A 132 -4.17 10.90 -1.77
CA LYS A 132 -3.48 9.60 -1.85
C LYS A 132 -2.89 9.34 -3.24
N THR A 133 -3.62 9.66 -4.30
CA THR A 133 -3.16 9.49 -5.69
C THR A 133 -1.94 10.37 -5.98
N THR A 134 -1.94 11.62 -5.49
CA THR A 134 -0.81 12.53 -5.64
C THR A 134 0.41 12.03 -4.88
N LEU A 135 0.24 11.52 -3.65
CA LEU A 135 1.33 10.96 -2.87
C LEU A 135 1.98 9.76 -3.58
N TYR A 136 1.19 8.80 -4.06
CA TYR A 136 1.75 7.65 -4.81
C TYR A 136 2.44 8.07 -6.11
N ARG A 137 1.93 9.11 -6.79
CA ARG A 137 2.61 9.68 -7.96
C ARG A 137 3.96 10.27 -7.58
N TYR A 138 4.05 10.99 -6.47
CA TYR A 138 5.28 11.59 -5.98
C TYR A 138 6.32 10.54 -5.54
N ILE A 139 5.87 9.45 -4.90
CA ILE A 139 6.73 8.29 -4.61
C ILE A 139 7.27 7.69 -5.92
N LYS A 140 6.43 7.54 -6.94
CA LYS A 140 6.83 6.96 -8.24
C LYS A 140 7.86 7.80 -8.99
N ILE A 141 7.82 9.12 -8.89
CA ILE A 141 8.80 10.03 -9.51
C ILE A 141 10.05 10.27 -8.64
N GLY A 142 10.16 9.59 -7.48
CA GLY A 142 11.36 9.60 -6.65
C GLY A 142 11.49 10.75 -5.65
N LEU A 143 10.40 11.48 -5.36
CA LEU A 143 10.41 12.53 -4.33
C LEU A 143 10.54 12.01 -2.89
N PHE A 144 10.38 10.70 -2.70
CA PHE A 144 10.56 9.98 -1.45
C PHE A 144 11.61 8.89 -1.65
N PRO A 145 12.91 9.20 -1.58
CA PRO A 145 13.99 8.30 -2.01
C PRO A 145 14.06 7.01 -1.19
N HIS A 146 13.61 7.02 0.05
CA HIS A 146 13.64 5.85 0.93
C HIS A 146 12.41 4.94 0.81
N ILE A 147 11.37 5.36 0.07
CA ILE A 147 10.14 4.56 -0.11
C ILE A 147 10.19 3.79 -1.43
N ARG A 148 10.22 2.45 -1.34
CA ARG A 148 10.12 1.55 -2.50
C ARG A 148 8.74 0.90 -2.57
N LEU A 149 8.08 1.01 -3.73
CA LEU A 149 6.80 0.35 -3.97
C LEU A 149 7.05 -1.07 -4.51
N GLU A 150 6.79 -2.08 -3.69
CA GLU A 150 6.89 -3.48 -4.11
C GLU A 150 5.75 -3.89 -5.04
N LYS A 151 6.07 -4.53 -6.17
CA LYS A 151 5.08 -5.15 -7.05
C LYS A 151 4.69 -6.51 -6.48
N ARG A 152 3.47 -6.67 -5.99
CA ARG A 152 2.96 -7.97 -5.53
C ARG A 152 2.70 -8.89 -6.72
N LYS A 153 3.35 -10.07 -6.74
CA LYS A 153 3.02 -11.16 -7.67
C LYS A 153 1.76 -11.89 -7.18
N LYS A 154 0.79 -12.09 -8.07
CA LYS A 154 -0.41 -12.90 -7.79
C LYS A 154 -0.06 -14.37 -8.07
N GLU A 155 -0.08 -15.22 -7.04
CA GLU A 155 0.01 -16.67 -7.20
C GLU A 155 -1.38 -17.28 -7.06
N TYR A 156 -1.79 -18.06 -8.05
CA TYR A 156 -3.03 -18.83 -8.01
C TYR A 156 -2.72 -20.29 -7.64
N LYS A 157 -3.39 -20.83 -6.61
CA LYS A 157 -3.26 -22.22 -6.19
C LYS A 157 -4.52 -23.03 -6.45
N LYS A 158 -4.36 -24.29 -6.83
CA LYS A 158 -5.46 -25.28 -6.98
C LYS A 158 -6.08 -25.61 -5.62
N ILE A 159 -7.40 -25.69 -5.59
CA ILE A 159 -8.22 -25.88 -4.39
C ILE A 159 -8.41 -27.37 -4.10
N LYS A 160 -8.27 -27.80 -2.83
CA LYS A 160 -8.57 -29.18 -2.37
C LYS A 160 -9.95 -29.22 -1.69
N ILE A 161 -10.72 -30.28 -1.92
CA ILE A 161 -12.07 -30.47 -1.38
C ILE A 161 -12.00 -30.77 0.14
N LYS A 162 -12.73 -30.00 0.95
CA LYS A 162 -12.85 -30.17 2.41
C LYS A 162 -14.21 -30.75 2.80
N ARG A 163 -14.28 -31.38 3.98
CA ARG A 163 -15.49 -32.05 4.52
C ARG A 163 -16.51 -31.04 5.05
N ALA A 164 -17.77 -31.49 5.19
CA ALA A 164 -18.89 -30.69 5.70
C ALA A 164 -18.68 -30.21 7.16
N PRO A 165 -19.27 -29.06 7.56
CA PRO A 165 -19.15 -28.51 8.91
C PRO A 165 -19.77 -29.42 9.96
N LYS A 166 -19.12 -29.51 11.12
CA LYS A 166 -19.59 -30.33 12.27
C LYS A 166 -20.45 -29.59 13.27
N GLY A 167 -20.68 -28.29 13.08
CA GLY A 167 -21.45 -27.43 13.99
C GLY A 167 -22.54 -26.63 13.27
N THR A 168 -23.02 -25.54 13.89
CA THR A 168 -24.09 -24.70 13.36
C THR A 168 -23.64 -23.99 12.07
N SER A 169 -24.38 -24.18 10.97
CA SER A 169 -24.10 -23.52 9.69
C SER A 169 -24.22 -22.00 9.81
N ILE A 170 -23.41 -21.26 9.03
CA ILE A 170 -23.46 -19.80 8.92
C ILE A 170 -24.84 -19.29 8.46
N GLU A 171 -25.63 -20.10 7.79
CA GLU A 171 -27.02 -19.76 7.40
C GLU A 171 -27.91 -19.44 8.59
N ARG A 172 -27.66 -20.08 9.75
CA ARG A 172 -28.39 -19.81 11.00
C ARG A 172 -27.86 -18.61 11.77
N ARG A 173 -26.80 -17.97 11.27
CA ARG A 173 -26.26 -16.76 11.88
C ARG A 173 -27.22 -15.58 11.64
N PRO A 174 -27.55 -14.77 12.66
CA PRO A 174 -28.41 -13.59 12.51
C PRO A 174 -27.94 -12.71 11.35
N HIS A 175 -28.87 -12.32 10.48
CA HIS A 175 -28.59 -11.60 9.24
C HIS A 175 -27.93 -10.23 9.50
N GLU A 176 -28.24 -9.59 10.62
CA GLU A 176 -27.67 -8.29 11.06
C GLU A 176 -26.14 -8.32 11.15
N ILE A 177 -25.55 -9.47 11.51
CA ILE A 177 -24.11 -9.64 11.62
C ILE A 177 -23.40 -9.45 10.27
N LYS A 178 -24.10 -9.64 9.14
CA LYS A 178 -23.56 -9.45 7.81
C LYS A 178 -23.10 -8.01 7.57
N TYR A 179 -23.81 -7.04 8.10
CA TYR A 179 -23.56 -5.61 7.87
C TYR A 179 -22.37 -5.06 8.67
N ARG A 180 -21.82 -5.81 9.63
CA ARG A 180 -20.65 -5.41 10.44
C ARG A 180 -20.87 -4.09 11.20
N ASN A 181 -22.08 -3.83 11.64
CA ASN A 181 -22.51 -2.64 12.38
C ASN A 181 -22.77 -2.90 13.87
N THR A 182 -22.63 -4.16 14.30
CA THR A 182 -22.86 -4.58 15.69
C THR A 182 -21.58 -5.13 16.29
N PHE A 183 -21.29 -4.69 17.53
CA PHE A 183 -20.12 -5.13 18.29
C PHE A 183 -20.29 -6.51 18.89
N GLY A 184 -19.18 -7.23 19.02
CA GLY A 184 -19.11 -8.53 19.67
C GLY A 184 -19.22 -9.72 18.71
N ASN A 185 -19.08 -9.50 17.42
CA ASN A 185 -19.10 -10.56 16.41
C ASN A 185 -17.68 -10.78 15.86
N TRP A 186 -17.14 -11.95 16.10
CA TRP A 186 -15.77 -12.30 15.80
C TRP A 186 -15.65 -13.30 14.64
N GLU A 187 -14.56 -13.19 13.93
CA GLU A 187 -14.09 -14.20 12.99
C GLU A 187 -12.82 -14.81 13.58
N MET A 188 -12.68 -16.14 13.59
CA MET A 188 -11.52 -16.83 14.12
C MET A 188 -10.85 -17.69 13.06
N ASP A 189 -9.51 -17.66 13.02
CA ASP A 189 -8.70 -18.37 12.02
C ASP A 189 -7.34 -18.76 12.58
N CYS A 190 -6.65 -19.69 11.92
CA CYS A 190 -5.28 -20.07 12.24
C CYS A 190 -4.29 -19.63 11.17
N VAL A 191 -3.24 -18.95 11.58
CA VAL A 191 -2.13 -18.54 10.72
C VAL A 191 -0.99 -19.52 10.90
N CYS A 192 -0.81 -20.44 9.93
CA CYS A 192 0.19 -21.51 9.98
C CYS A 192 1.56 -21.05 9.44
N GLY A 193 2.62 -21.54 10.08
CA GLY A 193 4.01 -21.42 9.64
C GLY A 193 4.56 -22.70 8.98
N LYS A 194 5.86 -22.94 9.12
CA LYS A 194 6.54 -24.19 8.69
C LYS A 194 6.43 -25.31 9.73
N THR A 195 6.33 -24.95 11.00
CA THR A 195 6.32 -25.86 12.14
C THR A 195 4.91 -26.17 12.61
N LYS A 196 4.78 -27.00 13.67
CA LYS A 196 3.49 -27.30 14.33
C LYS A 196 2.91 -26.10 15.05
N SER A 197 3.74 -25.12 15.45
CA SER A 197 3.29 -23.90 16.11
C SER A 197 2.51 -23.02 15.14
N VAL A 198 1.39 -22.48 15.61
CA VAL A 198 0.47 -21.65 14.82
C VAL A 198 0.00 -20.45 15.62
N LEU A 199 -0.48 -19.43 14.95
CA LEU A 199 -1.17 -18.33 15.60
C LEU A 199 -2.68 -18.52 15.47
N LEU A 200 -3.40 -18.47 16.59
CA LEU A 200 -4.83 -18.31 16.61
C LEU A 200 -5.14 -16.82 16.57
N VAL A 201 -5.93 -16.41 15.61
CA VAL A 201 -6.29 -15.01 15.38
C VAL A 201 -7.79 -14.84 15.50
N LEU A 202 -8.23 -13.92 16.36
CA LEU A 202 -9.61 -13.51 16.49
C LEU A 202 -9.74 -12.06 16.00
N SER A 203 -10.62 -11.84 15.03
CA SER A 203 -10.87 -10.53 14.43
C SER A 203 -12.28 -10.06 14.74
N GLU A 204 -12.43 -8.94 15.43
CA GLU A 204 -13.74 -8.33 15.67
C GLU A 204 -14.24 -7.62 14.39
N ARG A 205 -15.51 -7.83 14.04
CA ARG A 205 -16.03 -7.44 12.72
C ARG A 205 -16.33 -5.95 12.57
N LEU A 206 -16.72 -5.26 13.64
CA LEU A 206 -17.01 -3.82 13.62
C LEU A 206 -15.73 -3.00 13.74
N THR A 207 -14.98 -3.20 14.82
CA THR A 207 -13.81 -2.40 15.20
C THR A 207 -12.53 -2.85 14.50
N ARG A 208 -12.51 -4.04 13.90
CA ARG A 208 -11.33 -4.68 13.31
C ARG A 208 -10.23 -4.99 14.33
N LYS A 209 -10.61 -5.08 15.62
CA LYS A 209 -9.70 -5.48 16.69
C LYS A 209 -9.21 -6.90 16.46
N GLU A 210 -7.89 -7.10 16.56
CA GLU A 210 -7.24 -8.40 16.52
C GLU A 210 -6.81 -8.82 17.93
N ILE A 211 -6.97 -10.11 18.21
CA ILE A 211 -6.38 -10.78 19.37
C ILE A 211 -5.62 -11.98 18.83
N ILE A 212 -4.34 -12.10 19.17
CA ILE A 212 -3.44 -13.11 18.61
C ILE A 212 -2.84 -13.98 19.71
N PHE A 213 -3.04 -15.28 19.63
CA PHE A 213 -2.41 -16.26 20.53
C PHE A 213 -1.39 -17.11 19.78
N LYS A 214 -0.25 -17.34 20.39
CA LYS A 214 0.68 -18.37 19.95
C LYS A 214 0.24 -19.71 20.52
N MET A 215 -0.03 -20.69 19.65
CA MET A 215 -0.33 -22.06 20.02
C MET A 215 0.82 -23.00 19.63
N GLU A 216 1.11 -23.98 20.47
CA GLU A 216 2.14 -25.00 20.19
C GLU A 216 1.74 -25.94 19.04
N ASN A 217 0.44 -26.12 18.85
CA ASN A 217 -0.10 -27.00 17.81
C ASN A 217 -1.50 -26.55 17.36
N GLN A 218 -1.91 -27.04 16.18
CA GLN A 218 -3.20 -26.74 15.56
C GLN A 218 -4.29 -27.77 15.99
N LYS A 219 -4.44 -27.99 17.30
CA LYS A 219 -5.46 -28.91 17.84
C LYS A 219 -6.63 -28.16 18.43
N ALA A 220 -7.83 -28.76 18.40
CA ALA A 220 -9.05 -28.16 18.94
C ALA A 220 -8.92 -27.79 20.43
N ASN A 221 -8.31 -28.65 21.25
CA ASN A 221 -8.07 -28.36 22.65
C ASN A 221 -7.18 -27.10 22.88
N SER A 222 -6.22 -26.84 21.99
CA SER A 222 -5.40 -25.61 22.08
C SER A 222 -6.23 -24.36 21.82
N VAL A 223 -7.18 -24.39 20.91
CA VAL A 223 -8.13 -23.29 20.64
C VAL A 223 -9.01 -23.04 21.86
N VAL A 224 -9.57 -24.11 22.46
CA VAL A 224 -10.40 -24.02 23.67
C VAL A 224 -9.61 -23.40 24.83
N LYS A 225 -8.34 -23.80 25.02
CA LYS A 225 -7.47 -23.20 26.07
C LYS A 225 -7.28 -21.68 25.85
N CYS A 226 -7.09 -21.23 24.62
CA CYS A 226 -6.97 -19.79 24.34
C CYS A 226 -8.26 -19.03 24.66
N LEU A 227 -9.43 -19.59 24.34
CA LEU A 227 -10.71 -18.99 24.69
C LEU A 227 -10.96 -18.98 26.20
N ASN A 228 -10.50 -19.99 26.93
CA ASN A 228 -10.58 -20.01 28.39
C ASN A 228 -9.69 -18.91 29.02
N ILE A 229 -8.52 -18.58 28.40
CA ILE A 229 -7.71 -17.45 28.82
C ILE A 229 -8.45 -16.14 28.60
N LEU A 230 -9.10 -15.96 27.43
CA LEU A 230 -9.91 -14.78 27.15
C LEU A 230 -11.09 -14.65 28.11
N GLU A 231 -11.76 -15.75 28.42
CA GLU A 231 -12.88 -15.75 29.36
C GLU A 231 -12.43 -15.31 30.76
N ARG A 232 -11.27 -15.79 31.24
CA ARG A 232 -10.68 -15.31 32.50
C ARG A 232 -10.33 -13.82 32.45
N ARG A 233 -9.76 -13.36 31.34
CA ARG A 233 -9.37 -11.95 31.17
C ARG A 233 -10.57 -10.99 31.20
N PHE A 234 -11.67 -11.34 30.55
CA PHE A 234 -12.86 -10.49 30.44
C PHE A 234 -13.95 -10.80 31.47
N GLY A 235 -13.85 -11.91 32.19
CA GLY A 235 -14.78 -12.30 33.23
C GLY A 235 -16.25 -12.26 32.78
N LYS A 236 -17.10 -11.62 33.56
CA LYS A 236 -18.56 -11.49 33.31
C LYS A 236 -18.87 -10.77 31.98
N SER A 237 -17.97 -9.92 31.53
CA SER A 237 -18.12 -9.16 30.25
C SER A 237 -17.85 -10.01 29.02
N PHE A 238 -17.23 -11.19 29.15
CA PHE A 238 -16.89 -12.04 28.01
C PHE A 238 -18.10 -12.28 27.09
N LYS A 239 -19.23 -12.63 27.61
CA LYS A 239 -20.44 -12.93 26.83
C LYS A 239 -20.99 -11.72 26.07
N LYS A 240 -20.78 -10.51 26.57
CA LYS A 240 -21.14 -9.26 25.88
C LYS A 240 -20.16 -8.92 24.77
N ILE A 241 -18.86 -9.27 24.93
CA ILE A 241 -17.77 -8.97 24.01
C ILE A 241 -17.65 -10.04 22.91
N PHE A 242 -17.86 -11.32 23.25
CA PHE A 242 -17.75 -12.46 22.34
C PHE A 242 -19.12 -13.10 22.10
N LYS A 243 -20.05 -12.34 21.51
CA LYS A 243 -21.44 -12.81 21.25
C LYS A 243 -21.44 -13.96 20.26
N THR A 244 -20.72 -13.81 19.14
CA THR A 244 -20.62 -14.84 18.12
C THR A 244 -19.19 -14.99 17.61
N ILE A 245 -18.84 -16.22 17.23
CA ILE A 245 -17.55 -16.53 16.59
C ILE A 245 -17.83 -17.29 15.31
N THR A 246 -17.34 -16.77 14.18
CA THR A 246 -17.45 -17.43 12.87
C THR A 246 -16.12 -18.10 12.53
N VAL A 247 -16.15 -19.38 12.21
CA VAL A 247 -14.95 -20.21 11.91
C VAL A 247 -15.07 -20.89 10.56
N ASP A 248 -13.94 -21.41 10.03
CA ASP A 248 -13.99 -22.32 8.91
C ASP A 248 -14.17 -23.78 9.37
N ASN A 249 -14.16 -24.70 8.39
CA ASN A 249 -14.28 -26.12 8.64
C ASN A 249 -12.93 -26.80 8.94
N GLY A 250 -11.99 -26.08 9.55
CA GLY A 250 -10.70 -26.62 9.98
C GLY A 250 -10.87 -27.62 11.12
N SER A 251 -9.96 -28.61 11.20
CA SER A 251 -9.97 -29.62 12.27
C SER A 251 -9.72 -29.00 13.65
N GLU A 252 -9.04 -27.86 13.70
CA GLU A 252 -8.79 -27.06 14.90
C GLU A 252 -10.05 -26.48 15.54
N PHE A 253 -11.11 -26.34 14.77
CA PHE A 253 -12.43 -25.84 15.25
C PHE A 253 -13.46 -26.95 15.40
N ALA A 254 -13.04 -28.22 15.40
CA ALA A 254 -13.97 -29.35 15.48
C ALA A 254 -14.68 -29.48 16.85
N ASP A 255 -14.08 -28.95 17.91
CA ASP A 255 -14.69 -28.96 19.25
C ASP A 255 -15.53 -27.69 19.47
N PHE A 256 -16.67 -27.62 18.77
CA PHE A 256 -17.58 -26.49 18.91
C PHE A 256 -18.19 -26.40 20.32
N GLN A 257 -18.40 -27.55 20.97
CA GLN A 257 -18.94 -27.59 22.34
C GLN A 257 -17.96 -26.96 23.33
N GLY A 258 -16.68 -27.28 23.27
CA GLY A 258 -15.63 -26.65 24.07
C GLY A 258 -15.47 -25.17 23.81
N ILE A 259 -15.69 -24.72 22.54
CA ILE A 259 -15.67 -23.29 22.19
C ILE A 259 -16.90 -22.58 22.77
N GLU A 260 -18.09 -23.15 22.69
CA GLU A 260 -19.36 -22.53 23.14
C GLU A 260 -19.54 -22.54 24.65
N LYS A 261 -18.99 -23.51 25.36
CA LYS A 261 -19.18 -23.67 26.81
C LYS A 261 -18.18 -22.86 27.63
N SER A 262 -18.66 -22.22 28.68
CA SER A 262 -17.88 -21.53 29.71
C SER A 262 -17.01 -22.53 30.48
N SER A 263 -15.77 -22.15 30.78
CA SER A 263 -14.87 -22.91 31.65
C SER A 263 -15.28 -22.88 33.14
N TYR A 264 -16.17 -21.97 33.54
CA TYR A 264 -16.56 -21.78 34.94
C TYR A 264 -17.82 -22.58 35.34
N ASN A 265 -18.83 -22.56 34.47
CA ASN A 265 -20.16 -23.06 34.86
C ASN A 265 -20.85 -23.87 33.75
N ASN A 266 -20.14 -24.26 32.71
CA ASN A 266 -20.67 -24.99 31.57
C ASN A 266 -21.81 -24.29 30.80
N SER A 267 -22.20 -23.06 31.17
CA SER A 267 -23.18 -22.30 30.41
C SER A 267 -22.68 -21.88 29.05
N LYS A 268 -23.57 -21.50 28.16
CA LYS A 268 -23.17 -21.01 26.84
C LYS A 268 -22.52 -19.64 26.98
N ARG A 269 -21.19 -19.52 26.58
CA ARG A 269 -20.43 -18.28 26.61
C ARG A 269 -20.46 -17.53 25.28
N THR A 270 -20.61 -18.23 24.15
CA THR A 270 -20.65 -17.66 22.79
C THR A 270 -21.43 -18.57 21.85
N SER A 271 -21.77 -18.09 20.64
CA SER A 271 -22.36 -18.93 19.59
C SER A 271 -21.38 -19.07 18.43
N VAL A 272 -21.13 -20.31 17.99
CA VAL A 272 -20.19 -20.62 16.92
C VAL A 272 -20.91 -20.92 15.61
N TYR A 273 -20.47 -20.30 14.52
CA TYR A 273 -21.02 -20.52 13.18
C TYR A 273 -19.92 -20.96 12.20
N TYR A 274 -20.20 -21.97 11.40
CA TYR A 274 -19.29 -22.52 10.42
C TYR A 274 -19.60 -22.01 9.02
N CYS A 275 -18.57 -21.47 8.35
CA CYS A 275 -18.66 -21.02 6.97
C CYS A 275 -18.90 -22.18 6.00
N HIS A 276 -19.48 -21.87 4.83
CA HIS A 276 -19.53 -22.83 3.75
C HIS A 276 -18.12 -23.21 3.28
N PRO A 277 -17.91 -24.47 2.86
CA PRO A 277 -16.66 -24.87 2.26
C PRO A 277 -16.34 -23.97 1.05
N TYR A 278 -15.09 -23.49 0.95
CA TYR A 278 -14.60 -22.62 -0.14
C TYR A 278 -15.16 -21.20 -0.21
N CYS A 279 -16.01 -20.78 0.67
CA CYS A 279 -16.55 -19.42 0.73
C CYS A 279 -15.70 -18.49 1.60
N SER A 280 -14.48 -18.16 1.16
CA SER A 280 -13.57 -17.26 1.90
C SER A 280 -14.16 -15.84 2.09
N SER A 281 -15.10 -15.44 1.22
CA SER A 281 -15.78 -14.15 1.31
C SER A 281 -16.61 -13.99 2.60
N GLU A 282 -17.06 -15.08 3.20
CA GLU A 282 -17.83 -15.08 4.45
C GLU A 282 -16.96 -14.65 5.66
N ARG A 283 -15.61 -14.78 5.55
CA ARG A 283 -14.61 -14.35 6.53
C ARG A 283 -13.63 -13.33 5.94
N GLY A 284 -14.14 -12.41 5.12
CA GLY A 284 -13.30 -11.43 4.44
C GLY A 284 -12.54 -10.48 5.37
N THR A 285 -12.95 -10.36 6.65
CA THR A 285 -12.22 -9.58 7.67
C THR A 285 -10.91 -10.28 8.00
N ASN A 286 -10.95 -11.55 8.39
CA ASN A 286 -9.77 -12.35 8.72
C ASN A 286 -8.78 -12.43 7.56
N GLU A 287 -9.25 -12.69 6.33
CA GLU A 287 -8.36 -12.78 5.19
C GLU A 287 -7.56 -11.49 4.96
N ARG A 288 -8.22 -10.35 5.14
CA ARG A 288 -7.55 -9.04 5.01
C ARG A 288 -6.55 -8.81 6.14
N LEU A 289 -6.93 -9.11 7.38
CA LEU A 289 -6.10 -8.87 8.56
C LEU A 289 -4.93 -9.87 8.63
N ASN A 290 -5.15 -11.12 8.26
CA ASN A 290 -4.07 -12.11 8.11
C ASN A 290 -2.98 -11.65 7.11
N ARG A 291 -3.34 -10.85 6.10
CA ARG A 291 -2.34 -10.24 5.20
C ARG A 291 -1.49 -9.19 5.91
N GLU A 292 -2.03 -8.49 6.90
CA GLU A 292 -1.24 -7.54 7.70
C GLU A 292 -0.29 -8.29 8.65
N ILE A 293 -0.75 -9.37 9.29
CA ILE A 293 0.13 -10.27 10.07
C ILE A 293 1.30 -10.75 9.20
N ARG A 294 1.02 -11.14 7.94
CA ARG A 294 2.03 -11.64 7.00
C ARG A 294 3.06 -10.59 6.54
N ARG A 295 2.85 -9.32 6.82
CA ARG A 295 3.87 -8.27 6.61
C ARG A 295 4.97 -8.32 7.66
N LEU A 296 4.65 -8.77 8.87
CA LEU A 296 5.58 -8.86 9.99
C LEU A 296 6.08 -10.30 10.20
N ILE A 297 5.20 -11.28 10.01
CA ILE A 297 5.50 -12.72 10.06
C ILE A 297 5.25 -13.32 8.67
N PRO A 298 6.24 -13.36 7.77
CA PRO A 298 6.09 -13.84 6.41
C PRO A 298 5.57 -15.29 6.33
N LYS A 299 4.90 -15.62 5.23
CA LYS A 299 4.44 -16.99 4.98
C LYS A 299 5.63 -17.95 4.92
N GLY A 300 5.53 -19.04 5.67
CA GLY A 300 6.61 -20.04 5.76
C GLY A 300 7.66 -19.73 6.84
N SER A 301 7.46 -18.67 7.65
CA SER A 301 8.26 -18.47 8.86
C SER A 301 8.04 -19.59 9.87
N ASP A 302 9.05 -19.83 10.69
CA ASP A 302 8.95 -20.72 11.84
C ASP A 302 8.35 -19.96 13.04
N ILE A 303 7.06 -20.18 13.30
CA ILE A 303 6.34 -19.48 14.38
C ILE A 303 6.88 -19.86 15.76
N SER A 304 7.53 -21.03 15.92
CA SER A 304 8.08 -21.45 17.21
C SER A 304 9.17 -20.50 17.72
N LYS A 305 9.91 -19.86 16.80
CA LYS A 305 11.02 -18.96 17.11
C LYS A 305 10.58 -17.57 17.62
N TYR A 306 9.35 -17.17 17.35
CA TYR A 306 8.84 -15.90 17.87
C TYR A 306 8.46 -16.04 19.33
N SER A 307 8.92 -15.15 20.17
CA SER A 307 8.52 -15.05 21.57
C SER A 307 7.06 -14.58 21.69
N ILE A 308 6.44 -14.76 22.85
CA ILE A 308 5.09 -14.24 23.13
C ILE A 308 5.09 -12.71 23.03
N GLN A 309 6.19 -12.06 23.47
CA GLN A 309 6.34 -10.61 23.42
C GLN A 309 6.40 -10.08 21.97
N GLU A 310 7.13 -10.77 21.09
CA GLU A 310 7.15 -10.40 19.66
C GLU A 310 5.78 -10.57 19.01
N ILE A 311 5.01 -11.60 19.36
CA ILE A 311 3.64 -11.76 18.88
C ILE A 311 2.75 -10.64 19.41
N GLN A 312 2.91 -10.24 20.67
CA GLN A 312 2.19 -9.10 21.24
C GLN A 312 2.52 -7.79 20.51
N GLN A 313 3.78 -7.56 20.16
CA GLN A 313 4.18 -6.39 19.35
C GLN A 313 3.52 -6.39 17.97
N VAL A 314 3.35 -7.58 17.37
CA VAL A 314 2.61 -7.72 16.08
C VAL A 314 1.13 -7.37 16.27
N GLU A 315 0.49 -7.86 17.35
CA GLU A 315 -0.89 -7.55 17.70
C GLU A 315 -1.06 -6.04 17.92
N ASP A 316 -0.19 -5.44 18.72
CA ASP A 316 -0.22 -4.00 19.03
C ASP A 316 -0.04 -3.15 17.75
N TRP A 317 0.91 -3.54 16.89
CA TRP A 317 1.10 -2.85 15.61
C TRP A 317 -0.15 -2.89 14.73
N ILE A 318 -0.78 -4.06 14.61
CA ILE A 318 -2.00 -4.24 13.80
C ILE A 318 -3.15 -3.42 14.38
N ASN A 319 -3.31 -3.41 15.69
CA ASN A 319 -4.40 -2.72 16.38
C ASN A 319 -4.24 -1.20 16.38
N ASN A 320 -3.00 -0.71 16.30
CA ASN A 320 -2.68 0.72 16.19
C ASN A 320 -2.49 1.18 14.72
N TYR A 321 -2.79 0.30 13.76
CA TYR A 321 -2.70 0.66 12.35
C TYR A 321 -3.91 1.50 11.90
N PRO A 322 -3.72 2.75 11.40
CA PRO A 322 -4.81 3.59 10.91
C PRO A 322 -5.49 2.99 9.67
N ARG A 323 -6.82 2.82 9.72
CA ARG A 323 -7.57 2.13 8.66
C ARG A 323 -8.55 3.06 7.95
N GLU A 324 -8.47 3.14 6.62
CA GLU A 324 -9.40 3.94 5.80
C GLU A 324 -10.87 3.54 6.05
N VAL A 325 -11.15 2.24 6.25
CA VAL A 325 -12.51 1.74 6.53
C VAL A 325 -13.05 2.19 7.88
N LEU A 326 -12.20 2.61 8.79
CA LEU A 326 -12.55 3.14 10.12
C LEU A 326 -12.38 4.67 10.18
N GLY A 327 -12.37 5.34 9.02
CA GLY A 327 -12.11 6.79 8.96
C GLY A 327 -10.72 7.19 9.43
N TYR A 328 -9.75 6.27 9.34
CA TYR A 328 -8.36 6.38 9.82
C TYR A 328 -8.20 6.35 11.36
N ALA A 329 -9.26 6.05 12.09
CA ALA A 329 -9.13 5.62 13.48
C ALA A 329 -8.40 4.28 13.57
N THR A 330 -7.86 3.97 14.73
CA THR A 330 -7.24 2.68 15.02
C THR A 330 -8.28 1.68 15.54
N SER A 331 -8.00 0.40 15.35
CA SER A 331 -8.85 -0.67 15.88
C SER A 331 -8.90 -0.66 17.40
N GLN A 332 -7.78 -0.28 18.04
CA GLN A 332 -7.69 -0.15 19.50
C GLN A 332 -8.61 0.93 20.04
N GLU A 333 -8.57 2.14 19.47
CA GLU A 333 -9.41 3.27 19.87
C GLU A 333 -10.90 2.93 19.79
N LEU A 334 -11.33 2.29 18.69
CA LEU A 334 -12.74 1.92 18.52
C LEU A 334 -13.16 0.79 19.44
N PHE A 335 -12.29 -0.19 19.67
CA PHE A 335 -12.59 -1.29 20.58
C PHE A 335 -12.75 -0.80 22.02
N GLU A 336 -11.89 0.10 22.48
CA GLU A 336 -11.98 0.72 23.80
C GLU A 336 -13.27 1.54 23.98
N LYS A 337 -13.68 2.30 22.94
CA LYS A 337 -14.97 3.00 22.94
C LYS A 337 -16.15 2.04 23.09
N GLU A 338 -16.14 0.91 22.39
CA GLU A 338 -17.20 -0.09 22.51
C GLU A 338 -17.20 -0.78 23.89
N LEU A 339 -16.02 -1.04 24.49
CA LEU A 339 -15.91 -1.55 25.84
C LEU A 339 -16.50 -0.58 26.88
N GLN A 340 -16.23 0.71 26.75
CA GLN A 340 -16.80 1.75 27.61
C GLN A 340 -18.34 1.81 27.52
N ARG A 341 -18.91 1.55 26.33
CA ARG A 341 -20.37 1.48 26.15
C ARG A 341 -21.01 0.25 26.80
N LEU A 342 -20.24 -0.81 27.05
CA LEU A 342 -20.72 -2.05 27.68
C LEU A 342 -20.62 -2.06 29.21
N ALA A 343 -19.76 -1.16 29.75
CA ALA A 343 -19.57 -1.00 31.17
C ALA A 343 -20.78 -0.30 31.82
#